data_6b25d8843cd8d60ab77127432af76627
#
_entry.id   6b25d8843cd8d60ab77127432af76627
#
_cell.length_a   1.000
_cell.length_b   1.000
_cell.length_c   1.000
_cell.angle_alpha   90.00
_cell.angle_beta   90.00
_cell.angle_gamma   90.00
#
_symmetry.space_group_name_H-M   'P 1'
#
loop_
_entity.id
_entity.type
_entity.pdbx_description
1 polymer ?
#
loop_
_entity_poly.entity_id
_entity_poly.type
_entity_poly.pdbx_seq_one_letter_code
_entity_poly.pdbx_strand_id
1 'polypeptide(L)'
;MASRLFEAETKLEIMKMAWEFLTTPGNEYALVPYQNVSTADNPQANDGINELVTTYNKLVLERMKMASNAKHDNVALRKISEQLDALRANIILTMSKVAESAQVAVDELRMQLNRAQGDLVQFPRQELELRNINRNAVLLQSLYSFLTQKREETAILLANTMPKGRIVDEAYRNSEPVSMSKKMILAICLLFGMMIPFIGIYLLSIFRTRLVSREEIESATTVPSLGEICNSRAGKSLVVTPGSKSSTVELFKLVRTNLQFVLTGSDQKVVIVTSSQPGEGKSFISINTAAALAMTGKRVVLVGMDIRKPRLAEYLGLPQHTGVTAYLSDDKVTVDDITMRSPLPVVNLDVITAGVVPPNPSELLLTGRVDELFAVLRERYDYVIVDSAPLGMVSDTFSLGRVADATIFVTRLNVTTRANMRLINRAAEEKRLPRIGIVVNGTHNYARYGYGEGEAFDREEKKPGFFGRLFHKK
;
A
#
# COMPACT_ATOMS: atom_id res chain seq x y z
N MET A 1 -6.83 -29.91 -17.32
CA MET A 1 -6.15 -29.87 -16.01
C MET A 1 -6.78 -28.86 -15.06
N ALA A 2 -6.90 -27.59 -15.41
CA ALA A 2 -7.52 -26.58 -14.54
C ALA A 2 -8.96 -26.91 -14.09
N SER A 3 -9.78 -27.50 -14.97
CA SER A 3 -11.13 -27.95 -14.61
C SER A 3 -11.12 -29.07 -13.58
N ARG A 4 -10.20 -30.03 -13.70
CA ARG A 4 -10.05 -31.12 -12.73
C ARG A 4 -9.52 -30.63 -11.38
N LEU A 5 -8.61 -29.66 -11.38
CA LEU A 5 -8.14 -29.02 -10.14
C LEU A 5 -9.28 -28.30 -9.43
N PHE A 6 -10.08 -27.54 -10.19
CA PHE A 6 -11.24 -26.84 -9.66
C PHE A 6 -12.28 -27.78 -9.04
N GLU A 7 -12.58 -28.88 -9.71
CA GLU A 7 -13.49 -29.90 -9.18
C GLU A 7 -12.95 -30.52 -7.89
N ALA A 8 -11.65 -30.83 -7.85
CA ALA A 8 -11.00 -31.40 -6.67
C ALA A 8 -10.97 -30.41 -5.48
N GLU A 9 -10.63 -29.14 -5.73
CA GLU A 9 -10.65 -28.07 -4.72
C GLU A 9 -12.07 -27.84 -4.17
N THR A 10 -13.07 -27.79 -5.06
CA THR A 10 -14.47 -27.59 -4.66
C THR A 10 -14.96 -28.75 -3.78
N LYS A 11 -14.59 -29.97 -4.13
CA LYS A 11 -14.95 -31.18 -3.36
C LYS A 11 -14.30 -31.16 -1.98
N LEU A 12 -13.02 -30.79 -1.91
CA LEU A 12 -12.30 -30.68 -0.64
C LEU A 12 -12.94 -29.62 0.28
N GLU A 13 -13.36 -28.49 -0.28
CA GLU A 13 -13.97 -27.39 0.47
C GLU A 13 -15.35 -27.79 1.02
N ILE A 14 -16.16 -28.50 0.22
CA ILE A 14 -17.45 -29.03 0.68
C ILE A 14 -17.25 -30.04 1.84
N MET A 15 -16.21 -30.89 1.74
CA MET A 15 -15.90 -31.83 2.81
C MET A 15 -15.43 -31.13 4.09
N LYS A 16 -14.60 -30.09 3.97
CA LYS A 16 -14.16 -29.29 5.12
C LYS A 16 -15.33 -28.61 5.81
N MET A 17 -16.23 -28.01 5.04
CA MET A 17 -17.44 -27.37 5.60
C MET A 17 -18.35 -28.38 6.33
N ALA A 18 -18.55 -29.55 5.76
CA ALA A 18 -19.35 -30.62 6.40
C ALA A 18 -18.68 -31.15 7.67
N TRP A 19 -17.37 -31.29 7.66
CA TRP A 19 -16.57 -31.69 8.82
C TRP A 19 -16.63 -30.62 9.93
N GLU A 20 -16.46 -29.35 9.59
CA GLU A 20 -16.56 -28.21 10.50
C GLU A 20 -17.96 -28.13 11.13
N PHE A 21 -19.01 -28.31 10.32
CA PHE A 21 -20.37 -28.37 10.81
C PHE A 21 -20.58 -29.48 11.85
N LEU A 22 -20.03 -30.67 11.59
CA LEU A 22 -20.11 -31.81 12.50
C LEU A 22 -19.28 -31.65 13.77
N THR A 23 -18.19 -30.86 13.72
CA THR A 23 -17.30 -30.65 14.88
C THR A 23 -17.73 -29.43 15.73
N THR A 24 -18.59 -28.58 15.21
CA THR A 24 -19.04 -27.37 15.92
C THR A 24 -19.95 -27.78 17.11
N PRO A 25 -19.69 -27.29 18.34
CA PRO A 25 -20.55 -27.49 19.48
C PRO A 25 -21.94 -26.92 19.23
N GLY A 26 -22.98 -27.67 19.58
CA GLY A 26 -24.38 -27.29 19.37
C GLY A 26 -25.05 -27.94 18.15
N ASN A 27 -24.28 -28.58 17.26
CA ASN A 27 -24.81 -29.29 16.09
C ASN A 27 -24.90 -30.82 16.30
N GLU A 28 -24.89 -31.27 17.54
CA GLU A 28 -24.77 -32.71 17.90
C GLU A 28 -25.88 -33.58 17.33
N TYR A 29 -27.07 -32.99 17.10
CA TYR A 29 -28.22 -33.69 16.52
C TYR A 29 -28.84 -32.89 15.38
N ALA A 30 -28.05 -32.13 14.69
CA ALA A 30 -28.48 -31.38 13.50
C ALA A 30 -28.32 -32.22 12.23
N LEU A 31 -29.16 -31.98 11.25
CA LEU A 31 -29.06 -32.62 9.95
C LEU A 31 -27.79 -32.18 9.23
N VAL A 32 -26.96 -33.12 8.86
CA VAL A 32 -25.72 -32.84 8.14
C VAL A 32 -26.05 -32.39 6.72
N PRO A 33 -25.65 -31.16 6.32
CA PRO A 33 -25.90 -30.65 5.00
C PRO A 33 -24.84 -31.21 4.02
N TYR A 34 -25.02 -32.42 3.57
CA TYR A 34 -24.10 -33.04 2.63
C TYR A 34 -24.85 -33.40 1.35
N GLN A 35 -24.42 -32.84 0.22
CA GLN A 35 -24.92 -33.23 -1.08
C GLN A 35 -23.95 -34.20 -1.78
N ASN A 36 -24.51 -35.15 -2.48
CA ASN A 36 -23.77 -36.13 -3.27
C ASN A 36 -23.06 -35.38 -4.43
N VAL A 37 -21.75 -35.15 -4.26
CA VAL A 37 -20.91 -34.62 -5.35
C VAL A 37 -20.38 -35.83 -6.12
N SER A 38 -21.23 -36.37 -6.99
CA SER A 38 -20.90 -37.47 -7.89
C SER A 38 -19.91 -36.94 -8.95
N THR A 39 -18.66 -37.41 -8.94
CA THR A 39 -17.71 -37.25 -10.01
C THR A 39 -17.38 -38.57 -10.67
N ALA A 40 -17.23 -38.56 -11.99
CA ALA A 40 -17.07 -39.74 -12.83
C ALA A 40 -15.82 -40.59 -12.54
N ASP A 41 -14.85 -40.08 -11.78
CA ASP A 41 -13.52 -40.72 -11.66
C ASP A 41 -13.35 -41.69 -10.45
N ASN A 42 -14.22 -41.70 -9.43
CA ASN A 42 -14.16 -42.69 -8.37
C ASN A 42 -15.48 -42.82 -7.56
N PRO A 43 -16.46 -43.56 -8.04
CA PRO A 43 -17.76 -43.71 -7.37
C PRO A 43 -17.68 -44.41 -6.00
N GLN A 44 -16.79 -45.35 -5.83
CA GLN A 44 -16.81 -46.25 -4.66
C GLN A 44 -16.40 -45.60 -3.33
N ALA A 45 -15.52 -44.60 -3.30
CA ALA A 45 -15.08 -43.95 -2.08
C ALA A 45 -16.11 -42.97 -1.50
N ASN A 46 -16.98 -42.42 -2.33
CA ASN A 46 -18.02 -41.47 -1.93
C ASN A 46 -19.33 -42.12 -1.50
N ASP A 47 -19.62 -43.31 -2.01
CA ASP A 47 -20.86 -44.04 -1.68
C ASP A 47 -20.94 -44.36 -0.18
N GLY A 48 -19.81 -44.72 0.44
CA GLY A 48 -19.75 -44.99 1.87
C GLY A 48 -20.07 -43.79 2.76
N ILE A 49 -19.56 -42.58 2.42
CA ILE A 49 -19.85 -41.36 3.19
C ILE A 49 -21.30 -40.93 3.00
N ASN A 50 -21.80 -40.99 1.75
CA ASN A 50 -23.19 -40.68 1.45
C ASN A 50 -24.17 -41.55 2.19
N GLU A 51 -23.89 -42.87 2.26
CA GLU A 51 -24.70 -43.83 2.99
C GLU A 51 -24.69 -43.55 4.50
N LEU A 52 -23.50 -43.27 5.07
CA LEU A 52 -23.35 -42.90 6.47
C LEU A 52 -24.10 -41.62 6.82
N VAL A 53 -23.95 -40.57 6.00
CA VAL A 53 -24.64 -39.28 6.23
C VAL A 53 -26.15 -39.44 6.06
N THR A 54 -26.60 -40.21 5.06
CA THR A 54 -28.03 -40.46 4.85
C THR A 54 -28.61 -41.20 6.03
N THR A 55 -27.90 -42.22 6.54
CA THR A 55 -28.31 -42.99 7.71
C THR A 55 -28.34 -42.13 8.96
N TYR A 56 -27.32 -41.28 9.16
CA TYR A 56 -27.28 -40.33 10.25
C TYR A 56 -28.47 -39.36 10.19
N ASN A 57 -28.72 -38.74 9.05
CA ASN A 57 -29.83 -37.79 8.86
C ASN A 57 -31.19 -38.45 9.10
N LYS A 58 -31.35 -39.72 8.69
CA LYS A 58 -32.56 -40.51 8.96
C LYS A 58 -32.77 -40.73 10.46
N LEU A 59 -31.72 -41.10 11.17
CA LEU A 59 -31.76 -41.31 12.63
C LEU A 59 -31.98 -39.97 13.39
N VAL A 60 -31.41 -38.85 12.90
CA VAL A 60 -31.70 -37.53 13.48
C VAL A 60 -33.17 -37.17 13.35
N LEU A 61 -33.80 -37.41 12.19
CA LEU A 61 -35.23 -37.19 11.99
C LEU A 61 -36.08 -38.11 12.88
N GLU A 62 -35.68 -39.37 13.06
CA GLU A 62 -36.35 -40.30 13.94
C GLU A 62 -36.25 -39.87 15.40
N ARG A 63 -35.06 -39.45 15.85
CA ARG A 63 -34.84 -38.86 17.17
C ARG A 63 -35.70 -37.63 17.38
N MET A 64 -35.79 -36.71 16.41
CA MET A 64 -36.63 -35.50 16.48
C MET A 64 -38.11 -35.85 16.66
N LYS A 65 -38.59 -36.88 15.91
CA LYS A 65 -39.98 -37.36 16.05
C LYS A 65 -40.25 -37.95 17.41
N MET A 66 -39.27 -38.69 17.95
CA MET A 66 -39.42 -39.27 19.30
C MET A 66 -39.29 -38.22 20.40
N ALA A 67 -38.40 -37.27 20.27
CA ALA A 67 -38.17 -36.19 21.22
C ALA A 67 -39.40 -35.27 21.36
N SER A 68 -40.15 -35.08 20.27
CA SER A 68 -41.41 -34.30 20.31
C SER A 68 -42.56 -34.94 21.08
N ASN A 69 -42.50 -36.27 21.28
CA ASN A 69 -43.59 -37.03 21.88
C ASN A 69 -43.23 -37.71 23.20
N ALA A 70 -41.98 -37.63 23.68
CA ALA A 70 -41.50 -38.36 24.85
C ALA A 70 -41.28 -37.46 26.08
N LYS A 71 -41.61 -37.95 27.28
CA LYS A 71 -41.13 -37.43 28.56
C LYS A 71 -39.63 -37.65 28.70
N HIS A 72 -38.96 -36.80 29.46
CA HIS A 72 -37.50 -36.60 29.55
C HIS A 72 -36.59 -37.81 29.82
N ASP A 73 -37.10 -39.02 29.98
CA ASP A 73 -36.29 -40.19 30.31
C ASP A 73 -36.73 -41.45 29.51
N ASN A 74 -36.71 -41.33 28.19
CA ASN A 74 -37.06 -42.45 27.32
C ASN A 74 -35.79 -43.23 26.90
N VAL A 75 -35.71 -44.50 27.31
CA VAL A 75 -34.61 -45.42 26.99
C VAL A 75 -34.38 -45.55 25.48
N ALA A 76 -35.43 -45.45 24.66
CA ALA A 76 -35.32 -45.49 23.21
C ALA A 76 -34.61 -44.23 22.64
N LEU A 77 -34.93 -43.07 23.21
CA LEU A 77 -34.29 -41.80 22.81
C LEU A 77 -32.78 -41.80 23.13
N ARG A 78 -32.42 -42.34 24.28
CA ARG A 78 -31.01 -42.49 24.70
C ARG A 78 -30.26 -43.43 23.78
N LYS A 79 -30.85 -44.58 23.42
CA LYS A 79 -30.24 -45.55 22.51
C LYS A 79 -29.99 -44.94 21.11
N ILE A 80 -30.94 -44.17 20.58
CA ILE A 80 -30.78 -43.50 19.30
C ILE A 80 -29.71 -42.41 19.40
N SER A 81 -29.63 -41.68 20.52
CA SER A 81 -28.57 -40.67 20.72
C SER A 81 -27.18 -41.33 20.76
N GLU A 82 -27.01 -42.44 21.45
CA GLU A 82 -25.74 -43.22 21.47
C GLU A 82 -25.38 -43.75 20.07
N GLN A 83 -26.36 -44.18 19.29
CA GLN A 83 -26.13 -44.58 17.90
C GLN A 83 -25.73 -43.41 17.01
N LEU A 84 -26.35 -42.23 17.19
CA LEU A 84 -26.02 -41.01 16.49
C LEU A 84 -24.60 -40.55 16.83
N ASP A 85 -24.19 -40.59 18.10
CA ASP A 85 -22.85 -40.21 18.53
C ASP A 85 -21.78 -41.14 17.92
N ALA A 86 -22.01 -42.43 17.90
CA ALA A 86 -21.13 -43.42 17.26
C ALA A 86 -21.04 -43.19 15.75
N LEU A 87 -22.18 -42.93 15.11
CA LEU A 87 -22.24 -42.70 13.67
C LEU A 87 -21.55 -41.37 13.31
N ARG A 88 -21.76 -40.33 14.10
CA ARG A 88 -21.10 -39.01 13.97
C ARG A 88 -19.58 -39.15 14.07
N ALA A 89 -19.10 -39.86 15.10
CA ALA A 89 -17.67 -40.10 15.25
C ALA A 89 -17.07 -40.83 14.03
N ASN A 90 -17.78 -41.80 13.49
CA ASN A 90 -17.36 -42.55 12.30
C ASN A 90 -17.36 -41.63 11.04
N ILE A 91 -18.38 -40.82 10.89
CA ILE A 91 -18.45 -39.84 9.77
C ILE A 91 -17.29 -38.85 9.86
N ILE A 92 -17.02 -38.28 11.05
CA ILE A 92 -15.91 -37.34 11.27
C ILE A 92 -14.57 -37.99 10.91
N LEU A 93 -14.33 -39.22 11.37
CA LEU A 93 -13.09 -39.95 11.08
C LEU A 93 -12.95 -40.28 9.59
N THR A 94 -14.05 -40.68 8.95
CA THR A 94 -14.03 -41.04 7.53
C THR A 94 -13.85 -39.80 6.67
N MET A 95 -14.55 -38.71 7.00
CA MET A 95 -14.39 -37.42 6.31
C MET A 95 -12.99 -36.88 6.45
N SER A 96 -12.37 -36.93 7.63
CA SER A 96 -11.00 -36.47 7.82
C SER A 96 -9.99 -37.20 6.93
N LYS A 97 -10.11 -38.55 6.85
CA LYS A 97 -9.25 -39.36 5.98
C LYS A 97 -9.46 -39.08 4.49
N VAL A 98 -10.70 -38.91 4.07
CA VAL A 98 -11.01 -38.62 2.67
C VAL A 98 -10.61 -37.18 2.33
N ALA A 99 -10.76 -36.22 3.25
CA ALA A 99 -10.28 -34.88 3.07
C ALA A 99 -8.74 -34.79 2.95
N GLU A 100 -8.02 -35.58 3.77
CA GLU A 100 -6.56 -35.71 3.68
C GLU A 100 -6.13 -36.27 2.33
N SER A 101 -6.77 -37.34 1.86
CA SER A 101 -6.47 -37.89 0.53
C SER A 101 -6.83 -36.95 -0.62
N ALA A 102 -7.92 -36.21 -0.49
CA ALA A 102 -8.33 -35.19 -1.46
C ALA A 102 -7.35 -34.01 -1.47
N GLN A 103 -6.83 -33.61 -0.31
CA GLN A 103 -5.81 -32.57 -0.20
C GLN A 103 -4.54 -32.95 -0.97
N VAL A 104 -4.06 -34.19 -0.80
CA VAL A 104 -2.90 -34.71 -1.53
C VAL A 104 -3.14 -34.69 -3.05
N ALA A 105 -4.33 -35.08 -3.49
CA ALA A 105 -4.69 -35.05 -4.91
C ALA A 105 -4.74 -33.60 -5.47
N VAL A 106 -5.26 -32.67 -4.70
CA VAL A 106 -5.26 -31.24 -5.06
C VAL A 106 -3.84 -30.70 -5.19
N ASP A 107 -2.97 -31.02 -4.23
CA ASP A 107 -1.58 -30.55 -4.24
C ASP A 107 -0.79 -31.15 -5.41
N GLU A 108 -1.04 -32.41 -5.75
CA GLU A 108 -0.44 -33.05 -6.93
C GLU A 108 -0.92 -32.39 -8.25
N LEU A 109 -2.22 -32.17 -8.40
CA LEU A 109 -2.79 -31.48 -9.56
C LEU A 109 -2.28 -30.03 -9.68
N ARG A 110 -2.09 -29.35 -8.53
CA ARG A 110 -1.52 -28.00 -8.47
C ARG A 110 -0.06 -27.99 -8.89
N MET A 111 0.73 -28.97 -8.46
CA MET A 111 2.12 -29.12 -8.88
C MET A 111 2.22 -29.44 -10.40
N GLN A 112 1.34 -30.28 -10.92
CA GLN A 112 1.28 -30.59 -12.34
C GLN A 112 0.88 -29.37 -13.17
N LEU A 113 -0.08 -28.55 -12.68
CA LEU A 113 -0.51 -27.32 -13.32
C LEU A 113 0.62 -26.29 -13.36
N ASN A 114 1.33 -26.11 -12.24
CA ASN A 114 2.46 -25.20 -12.14
C ASN A 114 3.63 -25.60 -13.06
N ARG A 115 3.89 -26.91 -13.21
CA ARG A 115 4.89 -27.41 -14.18
C ARG A 115 4.47 -27.14 -15.62
N ALA A 116 3.18 -27.34 -15.93
CA ALA A 116 2.65 -27.05 -17.26
C ALA A 116 2.59 -25.53 -17.57
N GLN A 117 2.46 -24.69 -16.54
CA GLN A 117 2.48 -23.23 -16.68
C GLN A 117 3.91 -22.68 -16.79
N GLY A 118 4.92 -23.38 -16.28
CA GLY A 118 6.34 -23.00 -16.46
C GLY A 118 6.78 -22.97 -17.92
N ASP A 119 6.14 -23.75 -18.78
CA ASP A 119 6.41 -23.79 -20.21
C ASP A 119 5.59 -22.74 -21.03
N LEU A 120 4.69 -22.00 -20.40
CA LEU A 120 3.80 -21.02 -21.03
C LEU A 120 3.96 -19.61 -20.42
N VAL A 121 5.17 -19.09 -20.52
CA VAL A 121 5.49 -17.71 -20.06
C VAL A 121 4.97 -16.70 -21.06
N GLN A 122 3.65 -16.55 -21.24
CA GLN A 122 3.06 -15.35 -21.87
C GLN A 122 1.51 -15.30 -21.81
N PHE A 123 0.88 -15.40 -20.62
CA PHE A 123 -0.55 -15.05 -20.54
C PHE A 123 -0.77 -13.84 -19.63
N PRO A 124 -1.59 -12.85 -20.04
CA PRO A 124 -1.75 -11.60 -19.30
C PRO A 124 -2.40 -11.81 -17.93
N ARG A 125 -1.97 -11.04 -16.96
CA ARG A 125 -2.50 -11.00 -15.58
C ARG A 125 -4.03 -10.92 -15.49
N GLN A 126 -4.67 -10.32 -16.48
CA GLN A 126 -6.13 -10.16 -16.56
C GLN A 126 -6.89 -11.49 -16.71
N GLU A 127 -6.30 -12.48 -17.36
CA GLU A 127 -6.94 -13.78 -17.51
C GLU A 127 -6.94 -14.63 -16.22
N LEU A 128 -5.91 -14.44 -15.40
CA LEU A 128 -5.84 -15.05 -14.07
C LEU A 128 -6.84 -14.44 -13.08
N GLU A 129 -7.07 -13.13 -13.14
CA GLU A 129 -8.08 -12.46 -12.33
C GLU A 129 -9.50 -12.88 -12.75
N LEU A 130 -9.79 -12.94 -14.03
CA LEU A 130 -11.08 -13.42 -14.55
C LEU A 130 -11.37 -14.88 -14.12
N ARG A 131 -10.37 -15.75 -14.14
CA ARG A 131 -10.52 -17.14 -13.68
C ARG A 131 -10.77 -17.22 -12.17
N ASN A 132 -10.09 -16.41 -11.37
CA ASN A 132 -10.33 -16.35 -9.92
C ASN A 132 -11.72 -15.79 -9.59
N ILE A 133 -12.16 -14.75 -10.29
CA ILE A 133 -13.51 -14.17 -10.13
C ILE A 133 -14.56 -15.21 -10.52
N ASN A 134 -14.39 -15.91 -11.65
CA ASN A 134 -15.32 -16.92 -12.11
C ASN A 134 -15.40 -18.13 -11.15
N ARG A 135 -14.26 -18.54 -10.57
CA ARG A 135 -14.20 -19.57 -9.53
C ARG A 135 -14.97 -19.17 -8.28
N ASN A 136 -14.78 -17.93 -7.81
CA ASN A 136 -15.49 -17.43 -6.65
C ASN A 136 -16.99 -17.24 -6.95
N ALA A 137 -17.37 -16.86 -8.16
CA ALA A 137 -18.77 -16.76 -8.57
C ALA A 137 -19.46 -18.13 -8.57
N VAL A 138 -18.81 -19.17 -9.07
CA VAL A 138 -19.35 -20.55 -9.07
C VAL A 138 -19.46 -21.09 -7.64
N LEU A 139 -18.48 -20.83 -6.77
CA LEU A 139 -18.54 -21.19 -5.35
C LEU A 139 -19.71 -20.49 -4.64
N LEU A 140 -19.87 -19.20 -4.86
CA LEU A 140 -20.98 -18.43 -4.32
C LEU A 140 -22.33 -18.90 -4.84
N GLN A 141 -22.42 -19.26 -6.12
CA GLN A 141 -23.63 -19.78 -6.73
C GLN A 141 -24.02 -21.18 -6.17
N SER A 142 -23.02 -22.04 -5.95
CA SER A 142 -23.28 -23.34 -5.32
C SER A 142 -23.70 -23.18 -3.85
N LEU A 143 -23.07 -22.28 -3.11
CA LEU A 143 -23.44 -21.94 -1.74
C LEU A 143 -24.86 -21.34 -1.68
N TYR A 144 -25.18 -20.44 -2.62
CA TYR A 144 -26.51 -19.84 -2.70
C TYR A 144 -27.59 -20.89 -3.00
N SER A 145 -27.33 -21.79 -3.95
CA SER A 145 -28.28 -22.88 -4.26
C SER A 145 -28.47 -23.83 -3.07
N PHE A 146 -27.41 -24.15 -2.36
CA PHE A 146 -27.44 -24.94 -1.13
C PHE A 146 -28.26 -24.28 -0.02
N LEU A 147 -28.01 -23.00 0.24
CA LEU A 147 -28.77 -22.23 1.25
C LEU A 147 -30.24 -22.10 0.86
N THR A 148 -30.54 -21.95 -0.43
CA THR A 148 -31.93 -21.86 -0.92
C THR A 148 -32.64 -23.18 -0.73
N GLN A 149 -31.99 -24.30 -1.09
CA GLN A 149 -32.56 -25.64 -0.87
C GLN A 149 -32.79 -25.91 0.63
N LYS A 150 -31.85 -25.48 1.49
CA LYS A 150 -32.00 -25.65 2.93
C LYS A 150 -33.16 -24.81 3.51
N ARG A 151 -33.35 -23.61 2.96
CA ARG A 151 -34.51 -22.77 3.29
C ARG A 151 -35.82 -23.42 2.88
N GLU A 152 -35.88 -24.03 1.70
CA GLU A 152 -37.07 -24.74 1.21
C GLU A 152 -37.37 -25.98 2.07
N GLU A 153 -36.34 -26.79 2.41
CA GLU A 153 -36.52 -27.94 3.32
C GLU A 153 -37.03 -27.52 4.69
N THR A 154 -36.46 -26.44 5.26
CA THR A 154 -36.96 -25.94 6.56
C THR A 154 -38.36 -25.33 6.44
N ALA A 155 -38.70 -24.70 5.34
CA ALA A 155 -40.06 -24.18 5.08
C ALA A 155 -41.08 -25.33 4.95
N ILE A 156 -40.73 -26.42 4.30
CA ILE A 156 -41.57 -27.63 4.19
C ILE A 156 -41.75 -28.29 5.57
N LEU A 157 -40.68 -28.39 6.36
CA LEU A 157 -40.75 -28.91 7.73
C LEU A 157 -41.63 -28.04 8.63
N LEU A 158 -41.54 -26.73 8.49
CA LEU A 158 -42.38 -25.75 9.22
C LEU A 158 -43.87 -25.85 8.80
N ALA A 159 -44.10 -26.00 7.48
CA ALA A 159 -45.44 -26.15 6.94
C ALA A 159 -46.13 -27.47 7.35
N ASN A 160 -45.32 -28.50 7.58
CA ASN A 160 -45.79 -29.84 7.99
C ASN A 160 -45.99 -29.99 9.50
N THR A 161 -45.58 -29.00 10.30
CA THR A 161 -45.94 -28.91 11.71
C THR A 161 -47.34 -28.36 11.81
N MET A 162 -48.33 -29.22 11.72
CA MET A 162 -49.69 -28.83 12.09
C MET A 162 -49.67 -28.23 13.51
N PRO A 163 -50.18 -27.03 13.70
CA PRO A 163 -50.29 -26.45 15.03
C PRO A 163 -51.24 -27.31 15.86
N LYS A 164 -50.67 -28.10 16.76
CA LYS A 164 -51.45 -28.88 17.77
C LYS A 164 -51.90 -27.96 18.91
N GLY A 165 -52.10 -26.71 18.67
CA GLY A 165 -52.56 -25.75 19.66
C GLY A 165 -53.84 -25.13 19.23
N ARG A 166 -54.95 -25.45 19.91
CA ARG A 166 -56.18 -24.69 19.86
C ARG A 166 -55.96 -23.48 20.77
N ILE A 167 -56.10 -22.27 20.22
CA ILE A 167 -56.08 -21.06 21.00
C ILE A 167 -57.28 -21.08 21.94
N VAL A 168 -57.01 -21.21 23.24
CA VAL A 168 -58.03 -21.26 24.29
C VAL A 168 -58.32 -19.87 24.87
N ASP A 169 -57.38 -18.92 24.65
CA ASP A 169 -57.51 -17.54 25.10
C ASP A 169 -57.39 -16.56 23.94
N GLU A 170 -58.22 -15.52 24.00
CA GLU A 170 -58.11 -14.39 23.06
C GLU A 170 -56.79 -13.63 23.25
N ALA A 171 -56.28 -13.12 22.17
CA ALA A 171 -55.04 -12.35 22.16
C ALA A 171 -55.11 -11.19 23.13
N TYR A 172 -54.39 -11.29 24.24
CA TYR A 172 -54.26 -10.21 25.21
C TYR A 172 -53.35 -9.13 24.61
N ARG A 173 -53.95 -7.99 24.35
CA ARG A 173 -53.22 -6.84 23.89
C ARG A 173 -52.56 -6.15 25.07
N ASN A 174 -51.28 -6.41 25.27
CA ASN A 174 -50.51 -5.62 26.22
C ASN A 174 -50.50 -4.16 25.75
N SER A 175 -50.93 -3.25 26.60
CA SER A 175 -50.94 -1.80 26.31
C SER A 175 -49.53 -1.21 26.23
N GLU A 176 -48.54 -1.92 26.71
CA GLU A 176 -47.15 -1.49 26.58
C GLU A 176 -46.55 -2.03 25.30
N PRO A 177 -45.95 -1.18 24.50
CA PRO A 177 -45.29 -1.63 23.27
C PRO A 177 -44.10 -2.53 23.60
N VAL A 178 -44.15 -3.79 23.13
CA VAL A 178 -43.06 -4.78 23.22
C VAL A 178 -41.86 -4.36 22.36
N SER A 179 -42.05 -3.33 21.55
CA SER A 179 -40.95 -2.76 20.74
C SER A 179 -40.01 -1.93 21.61
N MET A 180 -38.74 -1.93 21.23
CA MET A 180 -37.71 -1.07 21.83
C MET A 180 -38.18 0.37 21.98
N SER A 181 -37.92 1.00 23.11
CA SER A 181 -38.31 2.39 23.34
C SER A 181 -37.73 3.30 22.24
N LYS A 182 -38.50 4.30 21.80
CA LYS A 182 -38.07 5.28 20.79
C LYS A 182 -36.71 5.90 21.13
N LYS A 183 -36.41 6.10 22.41
CA LYS A 183 -35.16 6.61 22.93
C LYS A 183 -33.99 5.61 22.67
N MET A 184 -34.24 4.32 22.79
CA MET A 184 -33.27 3.27 22.56
C MET A 184 -32.97 3.11 21.07
N ILE A 185 -33.99 3.18 20.21
CA ILE A 185 -33.83 3.19 18.75
C ILE A 185 -33.01 4.42 18.32
N LEU A 186 -33.33 5.61 18.88
CA LEU A 186 -32.57 6.83 18.60
C LEU A 186 -31.10 6.69 19.02
N ALA A 187 -30.86 6.14 20.21
CA ALA A 187 -29.50 5.91 20.71
C ALA A 187 -28.69 4.93 19.80
N ILE A 188 -29.35 3.86 19.35
CA ILE A 188 -28.73 2.88 18.42
C ILE A 188 -28.45 3.55 17.07
N CYS A 189 -29.43 4.31 16.52
CA CYS A 189 -29.20 5.03 15.26
C CYS A 189 -28.09 6.07 15.36
N LEU A 190 -27.98 6.78 16.49
CA LEU A 190 -26.92 7.74 16.75
C LEU A 190 -25.55 7.03 16.85
N LEU A 191 -25.49 5.90 17.54
CA LEU A 191 -24.28 5.09 17.68
C LEU A 191 -23.81 4.55 16.34
N PHE A 192 -24.71 3.96 15.54
CA PHE A 192 -24.40 3.48 14.20
C PHE A 192 -24.07 4.64 13.24
N GLY A 193 -24.81 5.76 13.36
CA GLY A 193 -24.53 6.96 12.57
C GLY A 193 -23.16 7.56 12.82
N MET A 194 -22.65 7.49 14.06
CA MET A 194 -21.27 7.87 14.39
C MET A 194 -20.25 6.82 13.96
N MET A 195 -20.59 5.55 14.04
CA MET A 195 -19.67 4.44 13.75
C MET A 195 -19.32 4.36 12.26
N ILE A 196 -20.29 4.65 11.36
CA ILE A 196 -20.07 4.60 9.90
C ILE A 196 -18.96 5.55 9.43
N PRO A 197 -18.97 6.87 9.76
CA PRO A 197 -17.89 7.76 9.38
C PRO A 197 -16.57 7.39 10.04
N PHE A 198 -16.59 6.89 11.28
CA PHE A 198 -15.38 6.45 11.97
C PHE A 198 -14.73 5.25 11.26
N ILE A 199 -15.53 4.25 10.89
CA ILE A 199 -15.06 3.09 10.10
C ILE A 199 -14.59 3.56 8.72
N GLY A 200 -15.32 4.49 8.08
CA GLY A 200 -14.92 5.06 6.79
C GLY A 200 -13.56 5.73 6.84
N ILE A 201 -13.31 6.60 7.84
CA ILE A 201 -12.03 7.27 8.05
C ILE A 201 -10.93 6.24 8.39
N TYR A 202 -11.23 5.24 9.22
CA TYR A 202 -10.29 4.19 9.59
C TYR A 202 -9.88 3.35 8.37
N LEU A 203 -10.84 2.92 7.53
CA LEU A 203 -10.56 2.20 6.30
C LEU A 203 -9.74 3.06 5.32
N LEU A 204 -10.11 4.33 5.13
CA LEU A 204 -9.33 5.26 4.30
C LEU A 204 -7.90 5.44 4.84
N SER A 205 -7.70 5.41 6.15
CA SER A 205 -6.38 5.51 6.78
C SER A 205 -5.52 4.27 6.52
N ILE A 206 -6.11 3.06 6.51
CA ILE A 206 -5.41 1.81 6.20
C ILE A 206 -4.93 1.78 4.74
N PHE A 207 -5.75 2.28 3.81
CA PHE A 207 -5.39 2.36 2.39
C PHE A 207 -4.43 3.51 2.07
N ARG A 208 -4.08 4.32 3.05
CA ARG A 208 -3.17 5.45 2.87
C ARG A 208 -1.74 4.95 2.75
N THR A 209 -1.24 4.92 1.53
CA THR A 209 0.15 4.51 1.24
C THR A 209 1.15 5.65 1.36
N ARG A 210 0.67 6.92 1.32
CA ARG A 210 1.50 8.14 1.31
C ARG A 210 1.77 8.61 2.73
N LEU A 211 2.99 9.06 2.95
CA LEU A 211 3.42 9.64 4.22
C LEU A 211 2.94 11.09 4.33
N VAL A 212 2.41 11.45 5.48
CA VAL A 212 1.69 12.71 5.70
C VAL A 212 2.40 13.60 6.70
N SER A 213 3.18 12.99 7.59
CA SER A 213 3.91 13.73 8.62
C SER A 213 5.41 13.45 8.53
N ARG A 214 6.18 14.37 9.12
CA ARG A 214 7.62 14.22 9.26
C ARG A 214 7.97 13.01 10.14
N GLU A 215 7.23 12.81 11.21
CA GLU A 215 7.42 11.73 12.16
C GLU A 215 7.25 10.36 11.49
N GLU A 216 6.30 10.25 10.55
CA GLU A 216 6.11 9.04 9.75
C GLU A 216 7.32 8.76 8.85
N ILE A 217 7.92 9.80 8.26
CA ILE A 217 9.13 9.67 7.44
C ILE A 217 10.31 9.26 8.31
N GLU A 218 10.55 9.95 9.43
CA GLU A 218 11.65 9.67 10.35
C GLU A 218 11.54 8.26 10.98
N SER A 219 10.33 7.81 11.29
CA SER A 219 10.11 6.45 11.81
C SER A 219 10.27 5.35 10.75
N ALA A 220 10.12 5.68 9.46
CA ALA A 220 10.22 4.73 8.36
C ALA A 220 11.67 4.51 7.88
N THR A 221 12.65 5.24 8.42
CA THR A 221 14.05 5.17 8.00
C THR A 221 15.02 5.37 9.13
N THR A 222 16.21 4.80 8.96
CA THR A 222 17.38 5.02 9.85
C THR A 222 18.31 6.12 9.33
N VAL A 223 18.02 6.65 8.14
CA VAL A 223 18.82 7.70 7.49
C VAL A 223 18.60 9.03 8.20
N PRO A 224 19.68 9.80 8.52
CA PRO A 224 19.57 11.06 9.23
C PRO A 224 18.78 12.10 8.44
N SER A 225 17.95 12.89 9.13
CA SER A 225 17.25 14.03 8.56
C SER A 225 18.18 15.25 8.53
N LEU A 226 18.34 15.83 7.34
CA LEU A 226 19.08 17.11 7.14
C LEU A 226 18.22 18.34 7.43
N GLY A 227 16.89 18.16 7.42
CA GLY A 227 15.96 19.24 7.67
C GLY A 227 14.66 19.11 6.89
N GLU A 228 13.81 20.10 7.06
CA GLU A 228 12.53 20.16 6.37
C GLU A 228 12.39 21.49 5.63
N ILE A 229 11.67 21.46 4.52
CA ILE A 229 11.39 22.66 3.71
C ILE A 229 9.88 22.81 3.60
N CYS A 230 9.41 23.97 3.99
CA CYS A 230 8.00 24.29 3.90
C CYS A 230 7.56 24.57 2.47
N ASN A 231 6.28 24.32 2.21
CA ASN A 231 5.69 24.54 0.89
C ASN A 231 5.71 26.05 0.57
N SER A 232 6.50 26.45 -0.45
CA SER A 232 6.56 27.83 -0.91
C SER A 232 5.30 28.17 -1.69
N ARG A 233 4.50 29.13 -1.21
CA ARG A 233 3.29 29.61 -1.89
C ARG A 233 3.60 30.42 -3.16
N ALA A 234 4.84 30.83 -3.37
CA ALA A 234 5.20 31.81 -4.41
C ALA A 234 5.38 31.22 -5.81
N GLY A 235 5.33 29.86 -5.98
CA GLY A 235 5.57 29.23 -7.29
C GLY A 235 6.95 29.50 -7.92
N LYS A 236 7.86 30.14 -7.18
CA LYS A 236 9.19 30.53 -7.66
C LYS A 236 10.17 29.38 -7.48
N SER A 237 10.98 29.10 -8.48
CA SER A 237 12.03 28.08 -8.44
C SER A 237 13.14 28.45 -7.44
N LEU A 238 13.45 29.74 -7.29
CA LEU A 238 14.42 30.26 -6.34
C LEU A 238 13.72 31.06 -5.23
N VAL A 239 14.00 30.66 -4.00
CA VAL A 239 13.54 31.30 -2.76
C VAL A 239 14.71 31.92 -2.01
N VAL A 240 15.88 31.30 -2.10
CA VAL A 240 17.11 31.72 -1.41
C VAL A 240 17.78 32.84 -2.23
N THR A 241 17.46 34.07 -1.86
CA THR A 241 18.05 35.28 -2.51
C THR A 241 18.70 36.18 -1.47
N PRO A 242 19.73 36.98 -1.88
CA PRO A 242 20.34 37.95 -0.97
C PRO A 242 19.31 38.90 -0.37
N GLY A 243 19.35 39.07 0.96
CA GLY A 243 18.44 39.96 1.68
C GLY A 243 17.06 39.36 1.99
N SER A 244 16.71 38.20 1.47
CA SER A 244 15.45 37.52 1.82
C SER A 244 15.50 37.00 3.26
N LYS A 245 14.48 37.34 4.05
CA LYS A 245 14.31 36.91 5.46
C LYS A 245 13.16 35.90 5.63
N SER A 246 12.75 35.24 4.55
CA SER A 246 11.66 34.29 4.65
C SER A 246 12.05 33.08 5.50
N SER A 247 11.09 32.49 6.19
CA SER A 247 11.27 31.26 6.98
C SER A 247 11.83 30.10 6.13
N THR A 248 11.48 30.03 4.86
CA THR A 248 12.02 29.03 3.93
C THR A 248 13.53 29.21 3.71
N VAL A 249 14.03 30.44 3.68
CA VAL A 249 15.48 30.72 3.56
C VAL A 249 16.23 30.21 4.80
N GLU A 250 15.67 30.40 5.99
CA GLU A 250 16.26 29.89 7.22
C GLU A 250 16.31 28.36 7.25
N LEU A 251 15.27 27.69 6.75
CA LEU A 251 15.26 26.24 6.60
C LEU A 251 16.35 25.75 5.63
N PHE A 252 16.59 26.45 4.52
CA PHE A 252 17.71 26.11 3.63
C PHE A 252 19.08 26.36 4.27
N LYS A 253 19.22 27.40 5.11
CA LYS A 253 20.45 27.60 5.91
C LYS A 253 20.67 26.45 6.89
N LEU A 254 19.61 25.94 7.51
CA LEU A 254 19.70 24.76 8.38
C LEU A 254 20.10 23.50 7.59
N VAL A 255 19.47 23.23 6.45
CA VAL A 255 19.85 22.11 5.56
C VAL A 255 21.33 22.25 5.16
N ARG A 256 21.78 23.43 4.78
CA ARG A 256 23.19 23.72 4.47
C ARG A 256 24.11 23.36 5.65
N THR A 257 23.77 23.82 6.85
CA THR A 257 24.58 23.57 8.05
C THR A 257 24.65 22.06 8.34
N ASN A 258 23.51 21.36 8.27
CA ASN A 258 23.47 19.93 8.51
C ASN A 258 24.22 19.15 7.41
N LEU A 259 24.17 19.61 6.17
CA LEU A 259 24.95 19.02 5.08
C LEU A 259 26.47 19.15 5.33
N GLN A 260 26.93 20.26 5.91
CA GLN A 260 28.35 20.44 6.26
C GLN A 260 28.81 19.45 7.32
N PHE A 261 27.96 19.03 8.25
CA PHE A 261 28.27 17.94 9.19
C PHE A 261 28.37 16.57 8.53
N VAL A 262 27.68 16.36 7.43
CA VAL A 262 27.78 15.11 6.64
C VAL A 262 29.07 15.09 5.81
N LEU A 263 29.50 16.26 5.31
CA LEU A 263 30.72 16.46 4.54
C LEU A 263 31.90 16.75 5.51
N THR A 264 32.52 15.71 6.05
CA THR A 264 33.54 15.84 7.12
C THR A 264 34.98 16.09 6.61
N GLY A 265 35.22 15.93 5.31
CA GLY A 265 36.54 16.07 4.69
C GLY A 265 36.66 17.27 3.77
N SER A 266 37.85 17.89 3.69
CA SER A 266 38.12 19.02 2.78
C SER A 266 37.91 18.70 1.31
N ASP A 267 38.08 17.43 0.94
CA ASP A 267 37.94 16.94 -0.45
C ASP A 267 36.51 16.47 -0.78
N GLN A 268 35.60 16.49 0.18
CA GLN A 268 34.21 16.09 0.01
C GLN A 268 33.38 17.27 -0.48
N LYS A 269 33.19 17.34 -1.78
CA LYS A 269 32.60 18.51 -2.45
C LYS A 269 31.36 18.17 -3.26
N VAL A 270 31.20 16.92 -3.69
CA VAL A 270 30.14 16.52 -4.62
C VAL A 270 28.94 15.96 -3.86
N VAL A 271 27.81 16.63 -4.02
CA VAL A 271 26.55 16.27 -3.37
C VAL A 271 25.48 15.98 -4.42
N ILE A 272 25.01 14.75 -4.48
CA ILE A 272 23.89 14.37 -5.33
C ILE A 272 22.59 14.72 -4.61
N VAL A 273 21.67 15.36 -5.35
CA VAL A 273 20.28 15.57 -4.92
C VAL A 273 19.38 14.67 -5.77
N THR A 274 18.72 13.74 -5.14
CA THR A 274 17.82 12.80 -5.80
C THR A 274 16.51 12.66 -5.04
N SER A 275 15.59 11.86 -5.57
CA SER A 275 14.29 11.58 -4.95
C SER A 275 13.84 10.17 -5.32
N SER A 276 12.77 9.68 -4.67
CA SER A 276 12.21 8.38 -5.01
C SER A 276 11.38 8.41 -6.29
N GLN A 277 10.68 9.51 -6.55
CA GLN A 277 9.78 9.68 -7.70
C GLN A 277 9.75 11.14 -8.18
N PRO A 278 9.27 11.38 -9.41
CA PRO A 278 9.10 12.73 -9.93
C PRO A 278 8.12 13.55 -9.07
N GLY A 279 8.37 14.86 -8.95
CA GLY A 279 7.48 15.78 -8.24
C GLY A 279 7.75 15.92 -6.74
N GLU A 280 8.75 15.25 -6.18
CA GLU A 280 9.15 15.42 -4.78
C GLU A 280 9.92 16.73 -4.53
N GLY A 281 10.40 17.39 -5.59
CA GLY A 281 11.03 18.71 -5.51
C GLY A 281 12.56 18.69 -5.54
N LYS A 282 13.19 17.65 -6.06
CA LYS A 282 14.65 17.51 -6.16
C LYS A 282 15.33 18.76 -6.76
N SER A 283 14.89 19.22 -7.93
CA SER A 283 15.50 20.39 -8.59
C SER A 283 15.29 21.68 -7.79
N PHE A 284 14.15 21.85 -7.13
CA PHE A 284 13.92 22.97 -6.22
C PHE A 284 14.89 22.95 -5.04
N ILE A 285 15.09 21.78 -4.42
CA ILE A 285 16.07 21.61 -3.34
C ILE A 285 17.49 21.82 -3.85
N SER A 286 17.84 21.29 -5.04
CA SER A 286 19.18 21.46 -5.65
C SER A 286 19.51 22.92 -5.86
N ILE A 287 18.62 23.69 -6.51
CA ILE A 287 18.80 25.13 -6.81
C ILE A 287 18.99 25.93 -5.52
N ASN A 288 18.10 25.74 -4.55
CA ASN A 288 18.13 26.55 -3.34
C ASN A 288 19.25 26.14 -2.37
N THR A 289 19.66 24.87 -2.36
CA THR A 289 20.84 24.43 -1.59
C THR A 289 22.12 24.98 -2.21
N ALA A 290 22.26 24.97 -3.54
CA ALA A 290 23.40 25.57 -4.24
C ALA A 290 23.47 27.09 -3.97
N ALA A 291 22.35 27.78 -4.04
CA ALA A 291 22.26 29.19 -3.70
C ALA A 291 22.64 29.48 -2.25
N ALA A 292 22.14 28.66 -1.30
CA ALA A 292 22.45 28.79 0.14
C ALA A 292 23.93 28.56 0.45
N LEU A 293 24.59 27.69 -0.29
CA LEU A 293 26.05 27.47 -0.19
C LEU A 293 26.82 28.63 -0.79
N ALA A 294 26.45 29.09 -2.00
CA ALA A 294 27.12 30.19 -2.68
C ALA A 294 27.03 31.51 -1.88
N MET A 295 25.93 31.73 -1.15
CA MET A 295 25.77 32.90 -0.27
C MET A 295 26.78 32.94 0.89
N THR A 296 27.49 31.85 1.17
CA THR A 296 28.60 31.88 2.14
C THR A 296 29.95 32.30 1.55
N GLY A 297 29.96 32.78 0.31
CA GLY A 297 31.19 33.16 -0.40
C GLY A 297 31.93 32.00 -1.05
N LYS A 298 31.41 30.78 -0.97
CA LYS A 298 31.98 29.60 -1.61
C LYS A 298 31.68 29.54 -3.08
N ARG A 299 32.60 29.03 -3.89
CA ARG A 299 32.40 28.76 -5.31
C ARG A 299 31.57 27.48 -5.46
N VAL A 300 30.40 27.62 -6.04
CA VAL A 300 29.44 26.50 -6.16
C VAL A 300 29.06 26.31 -7.62
N VAL A 301 29.00 25.08 -8.07
CA VAL A 301 28.40 24.71 -9.36
C VAL A 301 27.20 23.83 -9.17
N LEU A 302 26.12 24.11 -9.86
CA LEU A 302 24.90 23.31 -9.94
C LEU A 302 24.88 22.56 -11.27
N VAL A 303 24.94 21.24 -11.23
CA VAL A 303 25.04 20.37 -12.39
C VAL A 303 23.77 19.58 -12.59
N GLY A 304 23.12 19.73 -13.74
CA GLY A 304 21.96 18.96 -14.16
C GLY A 304 22.37 17.60 -14.74
N MET A 305 22.22 16.54 -13.95
CA MET A 305 22.52 15.16 -14.38
C MET A 305 21.24 14.32 -14.65
N ASP A 306 20.06 14.94 -14.58
CA ASP A 306 18.83 14.33 -15.09
C ASP A 306 18.76 14.53 -16.61
N ILE A 307 19.57 13.74 -17.35
CA ILE A 307 19.67 13.83 -18.82
C ILE A 307 18.50 13.19 -19.56
N ARG A 308 17.57 12.53 -18.84
CA ARG A 308 16.35 11.94 -19.42
C ARG A 308 15.19 12.92 -19.46
N LYS A 309 15.03 13.70 -18.40
CA LYS A 309 13.98 14.72 -18.27
C LYS A 309 14.58 16.00 -17.73
N PRO A 310 15.43 16.67 -18.52
CA PRO A 310 16.13 17.86 -18.08
C PRO A 310 15.15 19.01 -17.84
N ARG A 311 14.99 19.42 -16.57
CA ARG A 311 14.14 20.55 -16.19
C ARG A 311 14.90 21.70 -15.56
N LEU A 312 16.17 21.49 -15.23
CA LEU A 312 16.97 22.50 -14.55
C LEU A 312 17.07 23.78 -15.36
N ALA A 313 17.31 23.68 -16.69
CA ALA A 313 17.36 24.83 -17.60
C ALA A 313 16.01 25.59 -17.62
N GLU A 314 14.90 24.90 -17.70
CA GLU A 314 13.55 25.48 -17.65
C GLU A 314 13.31 26.26 -16.34
N TYR A 315 13.66 25.68 -15.21
CA TYR A 315 13.52 26.33 -13.89
C TYR A 315 14.37 27.59 -13.73
N LEU A 316 15.49 27.63 -14.43
CA LEU A 316 16.42 28.76 -14.37
C LEU A 316 16.27 29.75 -15.54
N GLY A 317 15.37 29.46 -16.50
CA GLY A 317 15.20 30.27 -17.70
C GLY A 317 16.43 30.29 -18.64
N LEU A 318 17.20 29.16 -18.61
CA LEU A 318 18.40 28.98 -19.42
C LEU A 318 18.11 28.24 -20.73
N PRO A 319 18.89 28.49 -21.78
CA PRO A 319 18.77 27.72 -23.03
C PRO A 319 19.23 26.26 -22.82
N GLN A 320 18.57 25.33 -23.51
CA GLN A 320 18.85 23.87 -23.45
C GLN A 320 19.82 23.39 -24.54
N HIS A 321 20.73 24.19 -25.04
CA HIS A 321 21.53 23.81 -26.23
C HIS A 321 22.81 23.03 -25.89
N THR A 322 23.63 23.55 -25.01
CA THR A 322 24.88 22.93 -24.58
C THR A 322 24.84 22.60 -23.11
N GLY A 323 25.32 21.41 -22.76
CA GLY A 323 25.31 20.93 -21.37
C GLY A 323 26.08 19.62 -21.20
N VAL A 324 25.83 18.93 -20.13
CA VAL A 324 26.49 17.67 -19.78
C VAL A 324 26.47 16.67 -20.94
N THR A 325 25.34 16.51 -21.62
CA THR A 325 25.21 15.56 -22.74
C THR A 325 26.13 15.87 -23.90
N ALA A 326 26.34 17.15 -24.22
CA ALA A 326 27.30 17.57 -25.24
C ALA A 326 28.72 17.20 -24.83
N TYR A 327 29.12 17.47 -23.58
CA TYR A 327 30.42 17.11 -23.04
C TYR A 327 30.67 15.61 -23.04
N LEU A 328 29.65 14.82 -22.66
CA LEU A 328 29.77 13.36 -22.61
C LEU A 328 29.81 12.69 -23.99
N SER A 329 29.29 13.36 -25.02
CA SER A 329 29.16 12.80 -26.37
C SER A 329 30.26 13.24 -27.33
N ASP A 330 30.95 14.34 -27.05
CA ASP A 330 32.01 14.89 -27.91
C ASP A 330 33.25 15.29 -27.08
N ASP A 331 34.39 14.64 -27.41
CA ASP A 331 35.67 14.86 -26.73
C ASP A 331 36.22 16.30 -26.92
N LYS A 332 35.71 17.02 -27.91
CA LYS A 332 36.15 18.41 -28.19
C LYS A 332 35.47 19.43 -27.27
N VAL A 333 34.36 19.05 -26.69
CA VAL A 333 33.61 19.96 -25.78
C VAL A 333 34.31 19.98 -24.43
N THR A 334 34.66 21.15 -23.96
CA THR A 334 35.33 21.39 -22.68
C THR A 334 34.33 21.71 -21.58
N VAL A 335 34.78 21.66 -20.32
CA VAL A 335 33.95 22.05 -19.16
C VAL A 335 33.58 23.53 -19.24
N ASP A 336 34.45 24.38 -19.82
CA ASP A 336 34.20 25.81 -19.97
C ASP A 336 33.06 26.07 -20.98
N ASP A 337 32.95 25.27 -22.03
CA ASP A 337 31.92 25.43 -23.07
C ASP A 337 30.50 25.11 -22.53
N ILE A 338 30.39 24.32 -21.50
CA ILE A 338 29.12 23.91 -20.90
C ILE A 338 28.79 24.64 -19.59
N THR A 339 29.75 25.38 -19.04
CA THR A 339 29.58 26.12 -17.79
C THR A 339 29.01 27.52 -18.07
N MET A 340 27.90 27.82 -17.46
CA MET A 340 27.25 29.12 -17.56
C MET A 340 27.21 29.77 -16.18
N ARG A 341 27.37 31.09 -16.13
CA ARG A 341 27.12 31.83 -14.92
C ARG A 341 25.62 31.80 -14.60
N SER A 342 25.31 31.53 -13.35
CA SER A 342 23.91 31.46 -12.95
C SER A 342 23.18 32.77 -13.22
N PRO A 343 21.98 32.79 -13.81
CA PRO A 343 21.14 33.95 -13.97
C PRO A 343 20.52 34.42 -12.64
N LEU A 344 20.72 33.62 -11.59
CA LEU A 344 20.18 33.90 -10.26
C LEU A 344 20.95 35.09 -9.62
N PRO A 345 20.31 35.86 -8.75
CA PRO A 345 20.94 36.99 -8.08
C PRO A 345 21.87 36.54 -6.93
N VAL A 346 22.66 35.49 -7.19
CA VAL A 346 23.59 34.90 -6.22
C VAL A 346 24.98 34.89 -6.87
N VAL A 347 25.92 35.53 -6.21
CA VAL A 347 27.32 35.55 -6.66
C VAL A 347 27.98 34.21 -6.36
N ASN A 348 28.98 33.81 -7.15
CA ASN A 348 29.74 32.56 -6.99
C ASN A 348 28.94 31.27 -7.25
N LEU A 349 27.86 31.34 -8.00
CA LEU A 349 27.10 30.19 -8.46
C LEU A 349 27.18 30.08 -9.97
N ASP A 350 27.73 28.98 -10.45
CA ASP A 350 27.72 28.58 -11.85
C ASP A 350 26.75 27.43 -12.08
N VAL A 351 26.30 27.26 -13.30
CA VAL A 351 25.34 26.21 -13.66
C VAL A 351 25.81 25.47 -14.91
N ILE A 352 25.74 24.15 -14.86
CA ILE A 352 25.87 23.28 -16.01
C ILE A 352 24.55 22.58 -16.22
N THR A 353 23.86 22.83 -17.31
CA THR A 353 22.59 22.18 -17.63
C THR A 353 22.83 20.77 -18.17
N ALA A 354 21.80 19.95 -18.18
CA ALA A 354 21.91 18.61 -18.76
C ALA A 354 22.14 18.61 -20.28
N GLY A 355 21.65 19.65 -20.97
CA GLY A 355 21.69 19.73 -22.44
C GLY A 355 20.52 18.98 -23.08
N VAL A 356 20.72 18.59 -24.35
CA VAL A 356 19.72 17.89 -25.16
C VAL A 356 19.62 16.42 -24.70
N VAL A 357 18.42 15.87 -24.68
CA VAL A 357 18.19 14.47 -24.30
C VAL A 357 18.85 13.54 -25.33
N PRO A 358 19.82 12.70 -24.92
CA PRO A 358 20.50 11.78 -25.82
C PRO A 358 19.66 10.51 -26.06
N PRO A 359 19.95 9.76 -27.15
CA PRO A 359 19.25 8.50 -27.41
C PRO A 359 19.61 7.38 -26.40
N ASN A 360 20.81 7.42 -25.81
CA ASN A 360 21.39 6.40 -24.93
C ASN A 360 21.83 6.99 -23.57
N PRO A 361 20.91 7.53 -22.74
CA PRO A 361 21.29 8.28 -21.55
C PRO A 361 22.06 7.44 -20.51
N SER A 362 21.68 6.19 -20.29
CA SER A 362 22.34 5.35 -19.28
C SER A 362 23.79 5.01 -19.63
N GLU A 363 24.07 4.78 -20.91
CA GLU A 363 25.43 4.47 -21.39
C GLU A 363 26.36 5.65 -21.21
N LEU A 364 25.89 6.86 -21.54
CA LEU A 364 26.66 8.07 -21.37
C LEU A 364 27.08 8.30 -19.91
N LEU A 365 26.20 8.02 -18.95
CA LEU A 365 26.50 8.15 -17.51
C LEU A 365 27.50 7.11 -16.98
N LEU A 366 27.77 6.04 -17.74
CA LEU A 366 28.74 5.02 -17.39
C LEU A 366 30.13 5.30 -17.99
N THR A 367 30.24 6.26 -18.88
CA THR A 367 31.53 6.61 -19.49
C THR A 367 32.52 7.21 -18.48
N GLY A 368 33.81 7.03 -18.71
CA GLY A 368 34.87 7.68 -17.92
C GLY A 368 34.87 9.20 -18.00
N ARG A 369 34.22 9.77 -19.02
CA ARG A 369 34.04 11.23 -19.17
C ARG A 369 33.29 11.87 -18.01
N VAL A 370 32.41 11.10 -17.34
CA VAL A 370 31.74 11.54 -16.11
C VAL A 370 32.77 11.74 -15.00
N ASP A 371 33.69 10.79 -14.83
CA ASP A 371 34.71 10.88 -13.79
C ASP A 371 35.67 12.04 -14.05
N GLU A 372 36.05 12.28 -15.31
CA GLU A 372 36.86 13.43 -15.74
C GLU A 372 36.15 14.75 -15.45
N LEU A 373 34.85 14.87 -15.79
CA LEU A 373 34.05 16.04 -15.49
C LEU A 373 34.10 16.40 -14.01
N PHE A 374 33.79 15.41 -13.17
CA PHE A 374 33.74 15.64 -11.72
C PHE A 374 35.12 15.88 -11.11
N ALA A 375 36.21 15.33 -11.67
CA ALA A 375 37.57 15.64 -11.27
C ALA A 375 37.86 17.15 -11.50
N VAL A 376 37.58 17.65 -12.69
CA VAL A 376 37.77 19.10 -13.02
C VAL A 376 36.90 19.99 -12.15
N LEU A 377 35.62 19.59 -11.90
CA LEU A 377 34.72 20.38 -11.06
C LEU A 377 35.20 20.42 -9.60
N ARG A 378 35.74 19.33 -9.06
CA ARG A 378 36.30 19.28 -7.69
C ARG A 378 37.49 20.23 -7.52
N GLU A 379 38.29 20.43 -8.55
CA GLU A 379 39.40 21.39 -8.49
C GLU A 379 38.94 22.84 -8.52
N ARG A 380 37.92 23.14 -9.33
CA ARG A 380 37.45 24.49 -9.59
C ARG A 380 36.52 25.06 -8.52
N TYR A 381 35.71 24.17 -7.89
CA TYR A 381 34.63 24.56 -6.99
C TYR A 381 34.84 24.04 -5.59
N ASP A 382 34.26 24.71 -4.63
CA ASP A 382 34.22 24.32 -3.25
C ASP A 382 33.07 23.32 -2.99
N TYR A 383 31.96 23.47 -3.76
CA TYR A 383 30.83 22.54 -3.76
C TYR A 383 30.31 22.29 -5.18
N VAL A 384 29.95 21.06 -5.44
CA VAL A 384 29.31 20.59 -6.69
C VAL A 384 27.98 19.97 -6.30
N ILE A 385 26.89 20.66 -6.63
CA ILE A 385 25.54 20.17 -6.36
C ILE A 385 24.98 19.54 -7.64
N VAL A 386 24.57 18.30 -7.56
CA VAL A 386 24.16 17.49 -8.72
C VAL A 386 22.66 17.22 -8.65
N ASP A 387 21.89 17.83 -9.55
CA ASP A 387 20.46 17.52 -9.72
C ASP A 387 20.32 16.24 -10.57
N SER A 388 19.97 15.11 -9.98
CA SER A 388 19.93 13.81 -10.63
C SER A 388 18.50 13.33 -10.89
N ALA A 389 18.37 12.23 -11.66
CA ALA A 389 17.08 11.58 -11.90
C ALA A 389 16.53 10.90 -10.63
N PRO A 390 15.20 10.68 -10.51
CA PRO A 390 14.62 9.94 -9.40
C PRO A 390 15.04 8.46 -9.40
N LEU A 391 15.47 7.94 -8.25
CA LEU A 391 15.92 6.55 -8.07
C LEU A 391 14.87 5.48 -8.41
N GLY A 392 13.60 5.79 -8.14
CA GLY A 392 12.51 4.83 -8.38
C GLY A 392 12.21 4.57 -9.85
N MET A 393 12.75 5.38 -10.75
CA MET A 393 12.51 5.28 -12.20
C MET A 393 13.69 4.68 -12.97
N VAL A 394 14.92 4.98 -12.53
CA VAL A 394 16.13 4.64 -13.29
C VAL A 394 17.32 4.39 -12.36
N SER A 395 18.21 3.50 -12.80
CA SER A 395 19.47 3.21 -12.12
C SER A 395 20.56 4.26 -12.31
N ASP A 396 20.31 5.26 -13.13
CA ASP A 396 21.28 6.28 -13.56
C ASP A 396 21.94 7.02 -12.36
N THR A 397 21.14 7.33 -11.34
CA THR A 397 21.64 7.99 -10.13
C THR A 397 22.59 7.10 -9.32
N PHE A 398 22.41 5.78 -9.33
CA PHE A 398 23.38 4.88 -8.68
C PHE A 398 24.75 4.91 -9.38
N SER A 399 24.76 5.08 -10.71
CA SER A 399 26.01 5.20 -11.46
C SER A 399 26.78 6.46 -11.06
N LEU A 400 26.07 7.52 -10.67
CA LEU A 400 26.69 8.75 -10.16
C LEU A 400 27.22 8.62 -8.73
N GLY A 401 26.80 7.59 -7.99
CA GLY A 401 27.30 7.34 -6.62
C GLY A 401 28.80 7.23 -6.52
N ARG A 402 29.50 6.79 -7.60
CA ARG A 402 30.96 6.67 -7.63
C ARG A 402 31.72 8.00 -7.58
N VAL A 403 31.08 9.07 -8.06
CA VAL A 403 31.69 10.42 -8.08
C VAL A 403 31.19 11.31 -6.94
N ALA A 404 30.22 10.86 -6.18
CA ALA A 404 29.61 11.63 -5.09
C ALA A 404 30.31 11.40 -3.75
N ASP A 405 30.19 12.39 -2.87
CA ASP A 405 30.68 12.32 -1.48
C ASP A 405 29.52 12.21 -0.48
N ALA A 406 28.37 12.80 -0.82
CA ALA A 406 27.14 12.71 -0.03
C ALA A 406 25.92 12.74 -0.95
N THR A 407 24.77 12.34 -0.38
CA THR A 407 23.51 12.32 -1.11
C THR A 407 22.42 13.00 -0.27
N ILE A 408 21.77 14.00 -0.84
CA ILE A 408 20.51 14.54 -0.33
C ILE A 408 19.37 13.77 -0.96
N PHE A 409 18.62 13.04 -0.17
CA PHE A 409 17.43 12.35 -0.62
C PHE A 409 16.20 13.18 -0.31
N VAL A 410 15.53 13.66 -1.33
CA VAL A 410 14.33 14.49 -1.17
C VAL A 410 13.09 13.60 -1.06
N THR A 411 12.36 13.77 0.02
CA THR A 411 11.03 13.20 0.22
C THR A 411 10.00 14.33 0.28
N ARG A 412 8.76 14.05 -0.06
CA ARG A 412 7.70 15.06 -0.02
C ARG A 412 6.47 14.54 0.67
N LEU A 413 5.93 15.32 1.61
CA LEU A 413 4.68 14.99 2.29
C LEU A 413 3.53 14.85 1.30
N ASN A 414 2.66 13.90 1.52
CA ASN A 414 1.52 13.54 0.67
C ASN A 414 1.88 13.02 -0.74
N VAL A 415 3.16 12.85 -1.04
CA VAL A 415 3.68 12.34 -2.32
C VAL A 415 4.47 11.05 -2.09
N THR A 416 5.49 11.09 -1.25
CA THR A 416 6.34 9.93 -0.92
C THR A 416 5.53 8.84 -0.23
N THR A 417 5.76 7.58 -0.62
CA THR A 417 5.08 6.41 -0.07
C THR A 417 5.99 5.62 0.87
N ARG A 418 5.39 4.74 1.70
CA ARG A 418 6.15 3.79 2.52
C ARG A 418 7.03 2.86 1.68
N ALA A 419 6.59 2.52 0.46
CA ALA A 419 7.40 1.72 -0.47
C ALA A 419 8.68 2.47 -0.90
N ASN A 420 8.57 3.79 -1.09
CA ASN A 420 9.70 4.64 -1.45
C ASN A 420 10.72 4.73 -0.30
N MET A 421 10.27 4.74 0.96
CA MET A 421 11.17 4.71 2.12
C MET A 421 11.98 3.40 2.19
N ARG A 422 11.37 2.27 1.82
CA ARG A 422 12.12 1.00 1.70
C ARG A 422 13.22 1.05 0.64
N LEU A 423 12.98 1.77 -0.46
CA LEU A 423 14.00 1.99 -1.50
C LEU A 423 15.20 2.78 -0.94
N ILE A 424 14.92 3.83 -0.15
CA ILE A 424 15.95 4.66 0.48
C ILE A 424 16.76 3.83 1.46
N ASN A 425 16.10 3.07 2.34
CA ASN A 425 16.78 2.22 3.33
C ASN A 425 17.68 1.18 2.64
N ARG A 426 17.17 0.54 1.59
CA ARG A 426 17.97 -0.42 0.80
C ARG A 426 19.19 0.26 0.16
N ALA A 427 19.03 1.46 -0.43
CA ALA A 427 20.14 2.18 -1.02
C ALA A 427 21.21 2.57 0.03
N ALA A 428 20.80 2.86 1.27
CA ALA A 428 21.69 3.14 2.39
C ALA A 428 22.40 1.87 2.89
N GLU A 429 21.68 0.77 3.08
CA GLU A 429 22.21 -0.52 3.54
C GLU A 429 23.20 -1.12 2.55
N GLU A 430 22.86 -1.09 1.26
CA GLU A 430 23.71 -1.59 0.17
C GLU A 430 24.87 -0.63 -0.17
N LYS A 431 24.96 0.53 0.51
CA LYS A 431 25.98 1.56 0.28
C LYS A 431 26.12 1.99 -1.20
N ARG A 432 24.99 1.94 -1.94
CA ARG A 432 24.98 2.34 -3.36
C ARG A 432 25.13 3.84 -3.56
N LEU A 433 24.78 4.61 -2.56
CA LEU A 433 24.96 6.06 -2.51
C LEU A 433 25.71 6.42 -1.23
N PRO A 434 26.66 7.36 -1.31
CA PRO A 434 27.44 7.78 -0.16
C PRO A 434 26.60 8.67 0.77
N ARG A 435 26.73 8.49 2.08
CA ARG A 435 26.28 9.38 3.13
C ARG A 435 24.92 10.03 2.87
N ILE A 436 23.89 9.20 2.81
CA ILE A 436 22.54 9.66 2.50
C ILE A 436 21.99 10.46 3.69
N GLY A 437 21.43 11.64 3.39
CA GLY A 437 20.66 12.43 4.33
C GLY A 437 19.32 12.84 3.72
N ILE A 438 18.26 12.86 4.50
CA ILE A 438 16.90 13.13 4.01
C ILE A 438 16.55 14.60 4.20
N VAL A 439 15.96 15.21 3.16
CA VAL A 439 15.27 16.48 3.26
C VAL A 439 13.78 16.28 3.01
N VAL A 440 12.96 16.65 3.99
CA VAL A 440 11.50 16.54 3.90
C VAL A 440 10.93 17.83 3.29
N ASN A 441 10.37 17.72 2.10
CA ASN A 441 9.78 18.84 1.38
C ASN A 441 8.25 18.88 1.57
N GLY A 442 7.67 20.09 1.45
CA GLY A 442 6.23 20.28 1.48
C GLY A 442 5.62 20.24 2.88
N THR A 443 6.36 20.56 3.92
CA THR A 443 5.85 20.67 5.29
C THR A 443 5.01 21.94 5.45
N HIS A 444 4.08 21.91 6.42
CA HIS A 444 3.17 23.03 6.68
C HIS A 444 3.47 23.77 7.99
N ASN A 445 4.40 23.27 8.81
CA ASN A 445 4.64 23.79 10.16
C ASN A 445 5.86 24.72 10.21
N TYR A 446 5.63 26.03 10.14
CA TYR A 446 6.66 27.05 10.36
C TYR A 446 7.03 27.24 11.84
N ALA A 447 6.19 26.78 12.77
CA ALA A 447 6.26 27.13 14.20
C ALA A 447 7.23 26.28 15.03
N ARG A 448 7.79 25.18 14.51
CA ARG A 448 8.51 24.18 15.33
C ARG A 448 9.98 24.49 15.60
N TYR A 449 10.55 25.49 14.92
CA TYR A 449 11.97 25.87 15.07
C TYR A 449 12.19 27.13 15.90
N GLY A 450 11.42 27.35 16.96
CA GLY A 450 11.79 28.33 18.01
C GLY A 450 11.90 29.83 17.60
N TYR A 451 11.62 30.16 16.35
CA TYR A 451 11.67 31.53 15.82
C TYR A 451 10.26 32.16 15.68
N GLY A 452 9.32 31.79 16.51
CA GLY A 452 7.91 32.06 16.26
C GLY A 452 7.10 32.71 17.38
N GLU A 453 7.69 33.50 18.28
CA GLU A 453 6.96 34.51 19.08
C GLU A 453 7.42 35.94 18.81
N GLY A 454 7.74 36.23 17.61
CA GLY A 454 8.04 37.58 17.13
C GLY A 454 7.37 37.80 15.79
N GLU A 455 6.17 38.37 15.83
CA GLU A 455 5.52 39.19 14.80
C GLU A 455 5.65 38.79 13.32
N ALA A 456 4.54 38.35 12.74
CA ALA A 456 4.06 38.76 11.42
C ALA A 456 5.06 38.72 10.24
N PHE A 457 5.70 37.58 10.00
CA PHE A 457 6.20 37.30 8.66
C PHE A 457 5.09 36.58 7.86
N ASP A 458 4.44 37.30 6.94
CA ASP A 458 3.30 36.87 6.10
C ASP A 458 1.93 36.80 6.80
N ARG A 459 1.46 37.90 7.36
CA ARG A 459 0.03 38.20 7.32
C ARG A 459 -0.35 38.71 5.94
N GLU A 460 -0.33 37.88 4.93
CA GLU A 460 -1.27 38.03 3.82
C GLU A 460 -2.64 37.56 4.32
N GLU A 461 -3.58 38.46 4.23
CA GLU A 461 -4.98 38.35 4.69
C GLU A 461 -5.58 36.99 4.37
N LYS A 462 -5.90 36.21 5.41
CA LYS A 462 -6.83 35.11 5.29
C LYS A 462 -8.14 35.70 4.81
N LYS A 463 -8.47 35.55 3.52
CA LYS A 463 -9.85 35.72 3.06
C LYS A 463 -10.73 34.80 3.92
N PRO A 464 -11.75 35.31 4.61
CA PRO A 464 -12.59 34.51 5.49
C PRO A 464 -13.21 33.38 4.68
N GLY A 465 -13.03 32.15 5.15
CA GLY A 465 -13.62 30.96 4.55
C GLY A 465 -15.15 31.08 4.50
N PHE A 466 -15.75 30.29 3.61
CA PHE A 466 -17.19 30.29 3.32
C PHE A 466 -18.09 30.35 4.57
N PHE A 467 -17.68 29.75 5.69
CA PHE A 467 -18.41 29.82 6.97
C PHE A 467 -18.25 31.16 7.73
N GLY A 468 -17.20 31.93 7.51
CA GLY A 468 -17.01 33.25 8.12
C GLY A 468 -17.92 34.33 7.51
N ARG A 469 -18.46 34.12 6.31
CA ARG A 469 -19.40 35.03 5.65
C ARG A 469 -20.86 34.89 6.15
N LEU A 470 -21.21 33.81 6.82
CA LEU A 470 -22.57 33.54 7.33
C LEU A 470 -22.83 34.21 8.68
N PHE A 471 -21.82 34.58 9.45
CA PHE A 471 -21.96 35.14 10.82
C PHE A 471 -21.56 36.61 10.97
N HIS A 472 -21.24 37.30 9.88
CA HIS A 472 -20.96 38.75 9.88
C HIS A 472 -21.97 39.51 9.03
N LYS A 473 -23.27 39.36 9.40
CA LYS A 473 -24.31 40.28 8.97
C LYS A 473 -25.11 40.61 10.22
N LYS A 474 -24.62 41.59 10.97
CA LYS A 474 -25.38 42.54 11.75
C LYS A 474 -24.53 43.80 11.91
#